data_5424d9952358e3ccea4d4891576e11f8
#
_entry.id   5424d9952358e3ccea4d4891576e11f8
#
_cell.length_a   1.000
_cell.length_b   1.000
_cell.length_c   1.000
_cell.angle_alpha   90.00
_cell.angle_beta   90.00
_cell.angle_gamma   90.00
#
_symmetry.space_group_name_H-M   'P 1'
#
loop_
_entity.id
_entity.type
_entity.pdbx_description
1 polymer ?
#
loop_
_entity_poly.entity_id
_entity_poly.type
_entity_poly.pdbx_seq_one_letter_code
_entity_poly.pdbx_strand_id
1 'polypeptide(L)'
;MCLANRLSENNRVLLLEAGGADTSPFIKMPTGVIRLLSSRTENWAFDTAPEPALNNRKINWPRGKVLGGSSSINGLVYVRGHAQDYERWRQLGNEGWSYEEVLPYFKRSMNNERGEGPFHGIGGPLNVKECESSLPTHQHFIEASIEAGYSFNPDFNGAEQEGVGPFQVTQVARKRCSAADAFLTPIIDRDNLNVAILGRTLRNDIDGKKAVGVTYKQDGNQIQEVASKEVLVCAGKVQSPQLLQLSGIGNPVHLNNVDVECLHPLDGVGQNLQDHLNIVV
;
A
#
# COMPACT_ATOMS: atom_id res chain seq x y z
N MET A 1 -6.24 3.35 5.76
CA MET A 1 -7.06 4.54 5.40
C MET A 1 -8.42 4.13 4.84
N CYS A 2 -8.51 3.35 3.75
CA CYS A 2 -9.80 2.94 3.15
C CYS A 2 -10.70 2.20 4.16
N LEU A 3 -10.18 1.21 4.90
CA LEU A 3 -10.94 0.50 5.93
C LEU A 3 -11.40 1.44 7.05
N ALA A 4 -10.55 2.36 7.50
CA ALA A 4 -10.94 3.34 8.52
C ALA A 4 -12.11 4.21 8.02
N ASN A 5 -12.09 4.63 6.74
CA ASN A 5 -13.18 5.37 6.11
C ASN A 5 -14.49 4.59 6.13
N ARG A 6 -14.46 3.35 5.68
CA ARG A 6 -15.69 2.53 5.54
C ARG A 6 -16.22 2.03 6.88
N LEU A 7 -15.34 1.58 7.76
CA LEU A 7 -15.74 1.00 9.04
C LEU A 7 -16.23 2.05 10.02
N SER A 8 -15.70 3.27 9.99
CA SER A 8 -16.16 4.36 10.86
C SER A 8 -17.52 4.92 10.46
N GLU A 9 -18.15 4.44 9.39
CA GLU A 9 -19.56 4.74 9.11
C GLU A 9 -20.48 4.19 10.23
N ASN A 10 -20.13 3.01 10.79
CA ASN A 10 -21.00 2.30 11.73
C ASN A 10 -20.27 1.75 12.98
N ASN A 11 -18.98 2.01 13.13
CA ASN A 11 -18.19 1.48 14.23
C ASN A 11 -17.26 2.55 14.81
N ARG A 12 -16.88 2.36 16.08
CA ARG A 12 -15.73 3.10 16.64
C ARG A 12 -14.46 2.48 16.08
N VAL A 13 -13.58 3.32 15.54
CA VAL A 13 -12.34 2.90 14.90
C VAL A 13 -11.16 3.64 15.52
N LEU A 14 -10.16 2.89 15.95
CA LEU A 14 -8.83 3.41 16.23
C LEU A 14 -7.92 3.08 15.04
N LEU A 15 -7.37 4.10 14.40
CA LEU A 15 -6.36 3.99 13.36
C LEU A 15 -4.99 4.30 13.95
N LEU A 16 -4.09 3.31 13.98
CA LEU A 16 -2.72 3.48 14.41
C LEU A 16 -1.80 3.68 13.20
N GLU A 17 -0.99 4.74 13.24
CA GLU A 17 0.06 5.02 12.25
C GLU A 17 1.39 5.24 13.00
N ALA A 18 2.41 4.49 12.61
CA ALA A 18 3.73 4.59 13.25
C ALA A 18 4.48 5.89 12.90
N GLY A 19 4.16 6.47 11.74
CA GLY A 19 4.70 7.76 11.30
C GLY A 19 3.87 8.95 11.75
N GLY A 20 4.32 10.13 11.37
CA GLY A 20 3.64 11.40 11.64
C GLY A 20 2.54 11.74 10.64
N ALA A 21 2.04 12.96 10.77
CA ALA A 21 1.10 13.55 9.81
C ALA A 21 1.78 13.80 8.44
N ASP A 22 0.99 13.79 7.38
CA ASP A 22 1.43 14.00 5.98
C ASP A 22 1.54 15.50 5.61
N THR A 23 2.10 16.29 6.52
CA THR A 23 2.20 17.75 6.38
C THR A 23 3.41 18.23 5.59
N SER A 24 4.38 17.34 5.33
CA SER A 24 5.56 17.69 4.52
C SER A 24 5.17 18.18 3.12
N PRO A 25 5.66 19.34 2.67
CA PRO A 25 5.35 19.84 1.32
C PRO A 25 5.82 18.91 0.21
N PHE A 26 6.87 18.11 0.47
CA PHE A 26 7.37 17.12 -0.49
C PHE A 26 6.37 15.98 -0.75
N ILE A 27 5.46 15.69 0.20
CA ILE A 27 4.40 14.71 -0.01
C ILE A 27 3.40 15.20 -1.06
N LYS A 28 2.99 16.45 -0.98
CA LYS A 28 2.00 17.02 -1.92
C LYS A 28 2.61 17.30 -3.30
N MET A 29 3.92 17.50 -3.38
CA MET A 29 4.65 17.77 -4.61
C MET A 29 4.98 16.45 -5.34
N PRO A 30 4.54 16.23 -6.60
CA PRO A 30 4.85 14.99 -7.34
C PRO A 30 6.34 14.69 -7.44
N THR A 31 7.17 15.70 -7.75
CA THR A 31 8.63 15.58 -7.83
C THR A 31 9.30 15.38 -6.47
N GLY A 32 8.58 15.60 -5.38
CA GLY A 32 9.06 15.39 -4.01
C GLY A 32 9.41 13.93 -3.69
N VAL A 33 8.99 12.99 -4.54
CA VAL A 33 9.30 11.56 -4.39
C VAL A 33 10.80 11.31 -4.20
N ILE A 34 11.66 11.98 -4.95
CA ILE A 34 13.12 11.82 -4.86
C ILE A 34 13.63 12.13 -3.44
N ARG A 35 13.11 13.20 -2.84
CA ARG A 35 13.45 13.58 -1.46
C ARG A 35 12.87 12.62 -0.44
N LEU A 36 11.63 12.15 -0.65
CA LEU A 36 10.93 11.25 0.25
C LEU A 36 11.55 9.85 0.29
N LEU A 37 12.04 9.33 -0.84
CA LEU A 37 12.72 8.02 -0.90
C LEU A 37 13.99 7.99 -0.05
N SER A 38 14.68 9.10 0.12
CA SER A 38 15.86 9.23 0.97
C SER A 38 15.56 9.75 2.38
N SER A 39 14.32 10.10 2.69
CA SER A 39 13.90 10.53 4.03
C SER A 39 13.98 9.36 5.03
N ARG A 40 14.27 9.68 6.29
CA ARG A 40 14.15 8.74 7.42
C ARG A 40 12.99 9.11 8.36
N THR A 41 12.30 10.19 8.07
CA THR A 41 11.12 10.65 8.82
C THR A 41 9.87 10.01 8.23
N GLU A 42 9.64 10.20 6.93
CA GLU A 42 8.46 9.72 6.20
C GLU A 42 8.65 8.32 5.59
N ASN A 43 9.85 7.74 5.71
CA ASN A 43 10.22 6.46 5.13
C ASN A 43 10.89 5.57 6.17
N TRP A 44 10.52 4.29 6.23
CA TRP A 44 11.17 3.29 7.06
C TRP A 44 12.61 2.99 6.61
N ALA A 45 12.91 3.27 5.33
CA ALA A 45 14.22 3.08 4.72
C ALA A 45 14.80 1.67 4.97
N PHE A 46 14.01 0.64 4.71
CA PHE A 46 14.48 -0.74 4.80
C PHE A 46 15.50 -1.05 3.71
N ASP A 47 16.41 -1.94 4.04
CA ASP A 47 17.31 -2.59 3.07
C ASP A 47 17.09 -4.11 3.14
N THR A 48 17.25 -4.79 1.99
CA THR A 48 17.29 -6.25 1.99
C THR A 48 18.54 -6.78 2.70
N ALA A 49 18.52 -8.04 3.10
CA ALA A 49 19.75 -8.77 3.36
C ALA A 49 20.64 -8.74 2.08
N PRO A 50 21.95 -8.99 2.21
CA PRO A 50 22.78 -9.15 1.02
C PRO A 50 22.24 -10.27 0.13
N GLU A 51 22.04 -9.98 -1.17
CA GLU A 51 21.50 -10.92 -2.15
C GLU A 51 22.65 -11.61 -2.91
N PRO A 52 22.94 -12.88 -2.64
CA PRO A 52 24.06 -13.57 -3.28
C PRO A 52 23.98 -13.60 -4.81
N ALA A 53 22.77 -13.76 -5.36
CA ALA A 53 22.52 -13.75 -6.80
C ALA A 53 22.71 -12.36 -7.45
N LEU A 54 22.84 -11.30 -6.65
CA LEU A 54 23.06 -9.93 -7.10
C LEU A 54 24.41 -9.38 -6.59
N ASN A 55 25.45 -10.22 -6.55
CA ASN A 55 26.79 -9.86 -6.06
C ASN A 55 26.76 -9.32 -4.62
N ASN A 56 25.98 -9.92 -3.75
CA ASN A 56 25.76 -9.51 -2.36
C ASN A 56 25.27 -8.05 -2.21
N ARG A 57 24.64 -7.49 -3.23
CA ARG A 57 24.05 -6.15 -3.16
C ARG A 57 22.88 -6.14 -2.20
N LYS A 58 22.79 -5.09 -1.41
CA LYS A 58 21.58 -4.74 -0.66
C LYS A 58 20.71 -3.81 -1.51
N ILE A 59 19.43 -4.07 -1.52
CA ILE A 59 18.46 -3.25 -2.25
C ILE A 59 17.71 -2.41 -1.25
N ASN A 60 17.76 -1.08 -1.44
CA ASN A 60 16.94 -0.17 -0.65
C ASN A 60 15.47 -0.36 -0.99
N TRP A 61 14.65 -0.51 0.04
CA TRP A 61 13.24 -0.83 -0.10
C TRP A 61 12.35 0.16 0.64
N PRO A 62 12.07 1.33 0.05
CA PRO A 62 11.30 2.38 0.69
C PRO A 62 9.89 1.93 1.05
N ARG A 63 9.45 2.27 2.27
CA ARG A 63 8.07 2.07 2.75
C ARG A 63 7.66 3.29 3.55
N GLY A 64 6.48 3.84 3.26
CA GLY A 64 6.00 5.03 3.94
C GLY A 64 5.81 4.81 5.44
N LYS A 65 6.28 5.79 6.22
CA LYS A 65 6.13 5.92 7.66
C LYS A 65 5.47 7.27 7.95
N VAL A 66 4.24 7.38 7.56
CA VAL A 66 3.48 8.63 7.56
C VAL A 66 2.00 8.33 7.28
N LEU A 67 1.08 9.18 7.66
CA LEU A 67 -0.32 9.07 7.24
C LEU A 67 -0.42 8.88 5.72
N GLY A 68 -1.21 7.89 5.29
CA GLY A 68 -1.28 7.45 3.90
C GLY A 68 -0.26 6.36 3.52
N GLY A 69 0.72 6.09 4.38
CA GLY A 69 1.74 5.07 4.15
C GLY A 69 2.52 5.28 2.86
N SER A 70 2.79 4.21 2.12
CA SER A 70 3.57 4.30 0.87
C SER A 70 2.89 5.10 -0.23
N SER A 71 1.55 5.31 -0.19
CA SER A 71 0.89 6.20 -1.15
C SER A 71 1.30 7.67 -1.00
N SER A 72 1.80 8.06 0.17
CA SER A 72 2.32 9.40 0.45
C SER A 72 3.75 9.61 -0.05
N ILE A 73 4.49 8.54 -0.39
CA ILE A 73 5.90 8.62 -0.81
C ILE A 73 6.19 7.95 -2.16
N ASN A 74 5.23 7.28 -2.80
CA ASN A 74 5.42 6.57 -4.07
C ASN A 74 5.53 7.51 -5.27
N GLY A 75 5.81 6.93 -6.46
CA GLY A 75 5.87 7.64 -7.74
C GLY A 75 4.51 8.00 -8.35
N LEU A 76 3.41 7.90 -7.62
CA LEU A 76 2.04 8.24 -8.01
C LEU A 76 1.42 7.37 -9.12
N VAL A 77 2.16 6.49 -9.75
CA VAL A 77 1.65 5.64 -10.84
C VAL A 77 0.46 4.83 -10.37
N TYR A 78 -0.62 4.86 -11.14
CA TYR A 78 -1.82 4.07 -10.91
C TYR A 78 -1.94 2.97 -11.96
N VAL A 79 -1.60 1.77 -11.57
CA VAL A 79 -1.75 0.54 -12.37
C VAL A 79 -2.27 -0.56 -11.45
N ARG A 80 -3.28 -1.29 -11.91
CA ARG A 80 -3.80 -2.48 -11.22
C ARG A 80 -2.93 -3.69 -11.53
N GLY A 81 -3.08 -4.75 -10.72
CA GLY A 81 -2.58 -6.06 -11.09
C GLY A 81 -3.22 -6.54 -12.40
N HIS A 82 -2.52 -7.41 -13.12
CA HIS A 82 -3.06 -8.06 -14.31
C HIS A 82 -4.27 -8.92 -13.95
N ALA A 83 -5.24 -9.05 -14.85
CA ALA A 83 -6.45 -9.85 -14.59
C ALA A 83 -6.12 -11.29 -14.14
N GLN A 84 -5.06 -11.88 -14.71
CA GLN A 84 -4.59 -13.21 -14.36
C GLN A 84 -4.04 -13.33 -12.93
N ASP A 85 -3.55 -12.24 -12.32
CA ASP A 85 -3.08 -12.27 -10.92
C ASP A 85 -4.24 -12.57 -9.98
N TYR A 86 -5.39 -11.94 -10.23
CA TYR A 86 -6.62 -12.16 -9.45
C TYR A 86 -7.22 -13.53 -9.73
N GLU A 87 -7.23 -13.97 -11.00
CA GLU A 87 -7.67 -15.32 -11.35
C GLU A 87 -6.83 -16.39 -10.67
N ARG A 88 -5.51 -16.19 -10.57
CA ARG A 88 -4.63 -17.08 -9.82
C ARG A 88 -4.98 -17.10 -8.32
N TRP A 89 -5.28 -15.95 -7.73
CA TRP A 89 -5.72 -15.91 -6.34
C TRP A 89 -7.00 -16.70 -6.13
N ARG A 90 -7.99 -16.55 -7.02
CA ARG A 90 -9.22 -17.34 -6.97
C ARG A 90 -8.93 -18.84 -7.08
N GLN A 91 -8.08 -19.25 -8.03
CA GLN A 91 -7.70 -20.65 -8.23
C GLN A 91 -6.97 -21.26 -7.02
N LEU A 92 -6.28 -20.45 -6.23
CA LEU A 92 -5.65 -20.86 -4.97
C LEU A 92 -6.64 -21.00 -3.81
N GLY A 93 -7.94 -20.89 -4.06
CA GLY A 93 -9.02 -21.07 -3.08
C GLY A 93 -9.57 -19.78 -2.46
N ASN A 94 -9.17 -18.60 -3.00
CA ASN A 94 -9.68 -17.33 -2.53
C ASN A 94 -10.93 -16.93 -3.35
N GLU A 95 -12.08 -17.47 -2.97
CA GLU A 95 -13.38 -17.10 -3.58
C GLU A 95 -13.65 -15.61 -3.39
N GLY A 96 -14.25 -14.96 -4.39
CA GLY A 96 -14.51 -13.52 -4.39
C GLY A 96 -13.32 -12.66 -4.83
N TRP A 97 -12.21 -13.27 -5.30
CA TRP A 97 -11.00 -12.57 -5.72
C TRP A 97 -10.69 -12.67 -7.22
N SER A 98 -11.63 -13.15 -8.05
CA SER A 98 -11.46 -13.05 -9.51
C SER A 98 -11.40 -11.58 -9.96
N TYR A 99 -10.85 -11.32 -11.14
CA TYR A 99 -10.77 -9.95 -11.65
C TYR A 99 -12.16 -9.32 -11.80
N GLU A 100 -13.15 -10.07 -12.28
CA GLU A 100 -14.53 -9.62 -12.43
C GLU A 100 -15.15 -9.24 -11.08
N GLU A 101 -14.85 -10.01 -10.02
CA GLU A 101 -15.37 -9.77 -8.68
C GLU A 101 -14.71 -8.57 -7.98
N VAL A 102 -13.41 -8.31 -8.23
CA VAL A 102 -12.70 -7.18 -7.61
C VAL A 102 -12.81 -5.88 -8.42
N LEU A 103 -13.07 -5.93 -9.71
CA LEU A 103 -13.19 -4.75 -10.58
C LEU A 103 -14.22 -3.72 -10.09
N PRO A 104 -15.43 -4.09 -9.62
CA PRO A 104 -16.38 -3.13 -9.06
C PRO A 104 -15.83 -2.33 -7.88
N TYR A 105 -14.97 -2.94 -7.05
CA TYR A 105 -14.35 -2.24 -5.91
C TYR A 105 -13.26 -1.26 -6.37
N PHE A 106 -12.49 -1.60 -7.40
CA PHE A 106 -11.58 -0.64 -8.03
C PHE A 106 -12.33 0.54 -8.62
N LYS A 107 -13.40 0.31 -9.36
CA LYS A 107 -14.26 1.36 -9.94
C LYS A 107 -14.86 2.24 -8.82
N ARG A 108 -15.39 1.63 -7.75
CA ARG A 108 -15.95 2.34 -6.60
C ARG A 108 -14.95 3.22 -5.87
N SER A 109 -13.67 2.84 -5.85
CA SER A 109 -12.63 3.56 -5.13
C SER A 109 -12.06 4.75 -5.88
N MET A 110 -12.22 4.81 -7.22
CA MET A 110 -11.60 5.81 -8.07
C MET A 110 -12.58 6.88 -8.57
N ASN A 111 -12.03 8.04 -8.84
CA ASN A 111 -12.60 9.07 -9.71
C ASN A 111 -11.66 9.26 -10.89
N ASN A 112 -11.94 8.61 -12.01
CA ASN A 112 -11.09 8.67 -13.19
C ASN A 112 -11.48 9.85 -14.07
N GLU A 113 -10.53 10.72 -14.40
CA GLU A 113 -10.77 11.91 -15.23
C GLU A 113 -11.10 11.58 -16.70
N ARG A 114 -10.88 10.32 -17.16
CA ARG A 114 -11.39 9.84 -18.47
C ARG A 114 -12.91 9.68 -18.50
N GLY A 115 -13.56 9.64 -17.33
CA GLY A 115 -14.97 9.35 -17.20
C GLY A 115 -15.27 7.89 -16.87
N GLU A 116 -16.56 7.57 -16.83
CA GLU A 116 -17.03 6.20 -16.55
C GLU A 116 -16.88 5.28 -17.77
N GLY A 117 -16.52 4.04 -17.54
CA GLY A 117 -16.38 3.03 -18.58
C GLY A 117 -16.38 1.60 -18.02
N PRO A 118 -16.16 0.60 -18.87
CA PRO A 118 -16.10 -0.79 -18.41
C PRO A 118 -15.07 -1.02 -17.32
N PHE A 119 -13.92 -0.36 -17.40
CA PHE A 119 -12.81 -0.50 -16.46
C PHE A 119 -12.63 0.69 -15.51
N HIS A 120 -13.29 1.80 -15.74
CA HIS A 120 -13.13 3.04 -14.98
C HIS A 120 -14.41 3.42 -14.26
N GLY A 121 -14.24 3.97 -13.05
CA GLY A 121 -15.32 4.53 -12.24
C GLY A 121 -15.13 6.03 -12.04
N ILE A 122 -16.22 6.72 -11.69
CA ILE A 122 -16.25 8.13 -11.32
C ILE A 122 -16.84 8.28 -9.92
N GLY A 123 -16.60 9.45 -9.31
CA GLY A 123 -17.18 9.79 -8.00
C GLY A 123 -16.57 9.07 -6.80
N GLY A 124 -15.58 8.21 -7.00
CA GLY A 124 -14.82 7.61 -5.91
C GLY A 124 -13.82 8.60 -5.30
N PRO A 125 -13.31 8.31 -4.09
CA PRO A 125 -12.47 9.26 -3.36
C PRO A 125 -11.05 9.42 -3.92
N LEU A 126 -10.51 8.41 -4.63
CA LEU A 126 -9.15 8.44 -5.17
C LEU A 126 -9.17 9.01 -6.59
N ASN A 127 -8.63 10.21 -6.76
CA ASN A 127 -8.54 10.82 -8.08
C ASN A 127 -7.42 10.18 -8.91
N VAL A 128 -7.77 9.81 -10.14
CA VAL A 128 -6.88 9.20 -11.13
C VAL A 128 -6.96 10.00 -12.42
N LYS A 129 -5.83 10.44 -12.90
CA LYS A 129 -5.75 11.27 -14.11
C LYS A 129 -4.63 10.83 -15.04
N GLU A 130 -4.64 11.39 -16.25
CA GLU A 130 -3.53 11.23 -17.19
C GLU A 130 -2.26 11.90 -16.66
N CYS A 131 -1.12 11.23 -16.87
CA CYS A 131 0.17 11.86 -16.64
C CYS A 131 0.44 12.88 -17.76
N GLU A 132 0.32 14.15 -17.44
CA GLU A 132 0.68 15.23 -18.36
C GLU A 132 2.21 15.38 -18.36
N SER A 133 2.86 14.93 -19.40
CA SER A 133 4.28 15.19 -19.63
C SER A 133 4.44 16.12 -20.81
N SER A 134 5.18 17.21 -20.59
CA SER A 134 5.58 18.12 -21.65
C SER A 134 6.99 17.84 -22.19
N LEU A 135 7.64 16.77 -21.71
CA LEU A 135 9.00 16.42 -22.13
C LEU A 135 8.97 15.67 -23.45
N PRO A 136 9.61 16.19 -24.52
CA PRO A 136 9.68 15.49 -25.83
C PRO A 136 10.28 14.08 -25.74
N THR A 137 11.18 13.86 -24.78
CA THR A 137 11.83 12.56 -24.57
C THR A 137 10.84 11.43 -24.26
N HIS A 138 9.71 11.72 -23.60
CA HIS A 138 8.68 10.71 -23.36
C HIS A 138 8.01 10.25 -24.67
N GLN A 139 7.72 11.22 -25.55
CA GLN A 139 7.14 10.92 -26.85
C GLN A 139 8.12 10.12 -27.72
N HIS A 140 9.39 10.55 -27.79
CA HIS A 140 10.43 9.85 -28.51
C HIS A 140 10.65 8.42 -27.99
N PHE A 141 10.55 8.20 -26.68
CA PHE A 141 10.65 6.86 -26.11
C PHE A 141 9.49 5.95 -26.57
N ILE A 142 8.26 6.48 -26.56
CA ILE A 142 7.09 5.75 -27.04
C ILE A 142 7.23 5.42 -28.53
N GLU A 143 7.62 6.39 -29.36
CA GLU A 143 7.83 6.22 -30.80
C GLU A 143 8.89 5.16 -31.09
N ALA A 144 10.05 5.26 -30.45
CA ALA A 144 11.12 4.27 -30.59
C ALA A 144 10.70 2.86 -30.14
N SER A 145 9.86 2.77 -29.10
CA SER A 145 9.34 1.48 -28.65
C SER A 145 8.37 0.88 -29.66
N ILE A 146 7.52 1.70 -30.31
CA ILE A 146 6.62 1.27 -31.38
C ILE A 146 7.44 0.80 -32.58
N GLU A 147 8.48 1.54 -32.97
CA GLU A 147 9.41 1.14 -34.04
C GLU A 147 10.12 -0.19 -33.74
N ALA A 148 10.40 -0.45 -32.45
CA ALA A 148 10.95 -1.72 -31.98
C ALA A 148 9.93 -2.88 -31.93
N GLY A 149 8.65 -2.63 -32.28
CA GLY A 149 7.61 -3.64 -32.37
C GLY A 149 6.68 -3.77 -31.18
N TYR A 150 6.77 -2.87 -30.19
CA TYR A 150 5.82 -2.85 -29.08
C TYR A 150 4.53 -2.14 -29.46
N SER A 151 3.39 -2.66 -29.03
CA SER A 151 2.09 -2.03 -29.24
C SER A 151 1.92 -0.78 -28.39
N PHE A 152 1.36 0.28 -28.95
CA PHE A 152 0.95 1.43 -28.15
C PHE A 152 -0.24 1.05 -27.27
N ASN A 153 -0.12 1.31 -25.98
CA ASN A 153 -1.20 1.11 -25.01
C ASN A 153 -1.57 2.44 -24.33
N PRO A 154 -2.73 2.99 -24.65
CA PRO A 154 -3.20 4.23 -24.06
C PRO A 154 -3.75 4.03 -22.64
N ASP A 155 -3.98 2.78 -22.20
CA ASP A 155 -4.68 2.49 -20.94
C ASP A 155 -4.28 1.16 -20.31
N PHE A 156 -3.27 1.18 -19.45
CA PHE A 156 -2.82 0.01 -18.70
C PHE A 156 -3.83 -0.52 -17.66
N ASN A 157 -4.93 0.22 -17.42
CA ASN A 157 -6.03 -0.20 -16.57
C ASN A 157 -7.28 -0.62 -17.37
N GLY A 158 -7.15 -0.73 -18.68
CA GLY A 158 -8.18 -1.17 -19.63
C GLY A 158 -8.22 -2.69 -19.80
N ALA A 159 -8.65 -3.12 -20.99
CA ALA A 159 -8.75 -4.54 -21.34
C ALA A 159 -7.38 -5.21 -21.48
N GLU A 160 -6.40 -4.49 -22.00
CA GLU A 160 -5.04 -4.97 -22.26
C GLU A 160 -4.05 -4.22 -21.36
N GLN A 161 -3.07 -4.94 -20.81
CA GLN A 161 -2.06 -4.33 -19.94
C GLN A 161 -0.67 -4.29 -20.56
N GLU A 162 -0.44 -5.05 -21.63
CA GLU A 162 0.83 -5.04 -22.34
C GLU A 162 0.98 -3.84 -23.28
N GLY A 163 2.22 -3.43 -23.54
CA GLY A 163 2.53 -2.36 -24.47
C GLY A 163 3.36 -1.23 -23.89
N VAL A 164 3.43 -0.13 -24.61
CA VAL A 164 4.13 1.11 -24.25
C VAL A 164 3.17 2.29 -24.30
N GLY A 165 3.22 3.15 -23.29
CA GLY A 165 2.36 4.32 -23.22
C GLY A 165 2.47 5.08 -21.90
N PRO A 166 1.73 6.18 -21.74
CA PRO A 166 1.72 6.94 -20.50
C PRO A 166 0.93 6.22 -19.42
N PHE A 167 1.45 6.23 -18.20
CA PHE A 167 0.70 5.77 -17.03
C PHE A 167 -0.27 6.84 -16.54
N GLN A 168 -1.39 6.40 -15.98
CA GLN A 168 -2.24 7.24 -15.15
C GLN A 168 -1.60 7.46 -13.78
N VAL A 169 -1.97 8.56 -13.12
CA VAL A 169 -1.37 8.95 -11.83
C VAL A 169 -2.44 9.37 -10.83
N THR A 170 -2.15 9.15 -9.55
CA THR A 170 -2.99 9.58 -8.43
C THR A 170 -2.70 11.04 -8.07
N GLN A 171 -3.34 11.96 -8.79
CA GLN A 171 -3.17 13.40 -8.61
C GLN A 171 -4.51 14.13 -8.69
N VAL A 172 -4.60 15.27 -8.01
CA VAL A 172 -5.65 16.27 -8.15
C VAL A 172 -5.02 17.67 -8.13
N ALA A 173 -5.40 18.54 -9.06
CA ALA A 173 -4.87 19.90 -9.14
C ALA A 173 -3.32 19.98 -9.04
N ARG A 174 -2.63 19.09 -9.77
CA ARG A 174 -1.15 18.96 -9.80
C ARG A 174 -0.50 18.57 -8.47
N LYS A 175 -1.26 18.11 -7.49
CA LYS A 175 -0.76 17.61 -6.22
C LYS A 175 -1.02 16.10 -6.12
N ARG A 176 -0.21 15.39 -5.33
CA ARG A 176 -0.48 14.01 -4.96
C ARG A 176 -1.87 13.87 -4.34
N CYS A 177 -2.60 12.84 -4.73
CA CYS A 177 -3.78 12.33 -4.06
C CYS A 177 -3.39 11.02 -3.38
N SER A 178 -2.93 11.09 -2.12
CA SER A 178 -2.58 9.91 -1.33
C SER A 178 -3.82 9.21 -0.80
N ALA A 179 -3.64 8.01 -0.23
CA ALA A 179 -4.73 7.34 0.49
C ALA A 179 -5.20 8.12 1.73
N ALA A 180 -4.36 8.98 2.31
CA ALA A 180 -4.78 9.89 3.37
C ALA A 180 -5.70 11.00 2.79
N ASP A 181 -5.29 11.64 1.71
CA ASP A 181 -6.11 12.65 1.03
C ASP A 181 -7.47 12.10 0.59
N ALA A 182 -7.45 10.91 -0.03
CA ALA A 182 -8.63 10.30 -0.61
C ALA A 182 -9.62 9.75 0.45
N PHE A 183 -9.13 9.06 1.47
CA PHE A 183 -9.98 8.27 2.35
C PHE A 183 -10.03 8.74 3.79
N LEU A 184 -8.99 9.43 4.29
CA LEU A 184 -8.93 9.82 5.70
C LEU A 184 -9.32 11.29 5.91
N THR A 185 -8.72 12.20 5.16
CA THR A 185 -8.96 13.65 5.31
C THR A 185 -10.46 14.02 5.27
N PRO A 186 -11.29 13.42 4.38
CA PRO A 186 -12.72 13.75 4.33
C PRO A 186 -13.52 13.32 5.57
N ILE A 187 -12.95 12.48 6.42
CA ILE A 187 -13.65 11.88 7.57
C ILE A 187 -12.93 12.10 8.90
N ILE A 188 -11.88 12.92 8.90
CA ILE A 188 -10.99 13.06 10.06
C ILE A 188 -11.72 13.56 11.31
N ASP A 189 -12.80 14.32 11.11
CA ASP A 189 -13.60 14.93 12.18
C ASP A 189 -14.78 14.04 12.64
N ARG A 190 -14.84 12.76 12.22
CA ARG A 190 -15.87 11.85 12.74
C ARG A 190 -15.61 11.53 14.21
N ASP A 191 -16.61 11.70 15.06
CA ASP A 191 -16.54 11.47 16.52
C ASP A 191 -16.15 10.03 16.92
N ASN A 192 -16.43 9.08 16.03
CA ASN A 192 -16.17 7.65 16.23
C ASN A 192 -14.87 7.17 15.56
N LEU A 193 -14.08 8.08 14.99
CA LEU A 193 -12.76 7.80 14.44
C LEU A 193 -11.66 8.46 15.29
N ASN A 194 -10.80 7.65 15.87
CA ASN A 194 -9.59 8.13 16.53
C ASN A 194 -8.36 7.78 15.69
N VAL A 195 -7.51 8.78 15.39
CA VAL A 195 -6.27 8.61 14.62
C VAL A 195 -5.07 8.89 15.52
N ALA A 196 -4.36 7.85 15.91
CA ALA A 196 -3.15 7.94 16.70
C ALA A 196 -1.91 7.87 15.78
N ILE A 197 -1.32 9.00 15.48
CA ILE A 197 -0.03 9.11 14.80
C ILE A 197 1.13 8.91 15.77
N LEU A 198 2.33 8.58 15.25
CA LEU A 198 3.50 8.21 16.05
C LEU A 198 3.24 7.02 16.99
N GLY A 199 2.15 6.30 16.73
CA GLY A 199 1.71 5.12 17.46
C GLY A 199 2.28 3.83 16.85
N ARG A 200 3.49 3.44 17.25
CA ARG A 200 4.12 2.22 16.72
C ARG A 200 3.54 0.99 17.41
N THR A 201 2.76 0.20 16.68
CA THR A 201 2.28 -1.11 17.16
C THR A 201 3.47 -2.05 17.41
N LEU A 202 3.48 -2.65 18.58
CA LEU A 202 4.51 -3.60 19.03
C LEU A 202 4.07 -5.04 18.77
N ARG A 203 2.79 -5.34 19.08
CA ARG A 203 2.18 -6.65 18.85
C ARG A 203 0.64 -6.54 18.84
N ASN A 204 0.01 -7.56 18.30
CA ASN A 204 -1.40 -7.85 18.56
C ASN A 204 -1.51 -8.64 19.87
N ASP A 205 -2.47 -8.33 20.70
CA ASP A 205 -2.72 -9.07 21.93
C ASP A 205 -3.66 -10.23 21.60
N ILE A 206 -3.20 -11.44 21.88
CA ILE A 206 -3.87 -12.70 21.50
C ILE A 206 -4.36 -13.40 22.76
N ASP A 207 -5.63 -13.80 22.77
CA ASP A 207 -6.21 -14.68 23.78
C ASP A 207 -6.73 -15.94 23.08
N GLY A 208 -6.10 -17.07 23.37
CA GLY A 208 -6.33 -18.31 22.63
C GLY A 208 -6.10 -18.11 21.14
N LYS A 209 -7.16 -18.23 20.32
CA LYS A 209 -7.10 -18.03 18.86
C LYS A 209 -7.71 -16.70 18.40
N LYS A 210 -7.92 -15.77 19.30
CA LYS A 210 -8.58 -14.49 19.02
C LYS A 210 -7.66 -13.33 19.29
N ALA A 211 -7.58 -12.39 18.35
CA ALA A 211 -6.98 -11.10 18.59
C ALA A 211 -7.96 -10.25 19.42
N VAL A 212 -7.54 -9.85 20.62
CA VAL A 212 -8.38 -9.11 21.58
C VAL A 212 -7.99 -7.65 21.72
N GLY A 213 -6.88 -7.24 21.11
CA GLY A 213 -6.38 -5.87 21.20
C GLY A 213 -5.03 -5.70 20.54
N VAL A 214 -4.44 -4.57 20.82
CA VAL A 214 -3.08 -4.22 20.35
C VAL A 214 -2.31 -3.52 21.45
N THR A 215 -1.02 -3.82 21.51
CA THR A 215 -0.05 -3.07 22.32
C THR A 215 0.79 -2.20 21.41
N TYR A 216 0.83 -0.90 21.64
CA TYR A 216 1.62 0.04 20.85
C TYR A 216 2.39 1.02 21.74
N LYS A 217 3.38 1.69 21.17
CA LYS A 217 4.19 2.72 21.83
C LYS A 217 3.90 4.08 21.21
N GLN A 218 3.57 5.06 22.04
CA GLN A 218 3.36 6.45 21.64
C GLN A 218 3.94 7.37 22.74
N ASP A 219 4.64 8.42 22.36
CA ASP A 219 5.25 9.40 23.27
C ASP A 219 6.08 8.77 24.41
N GLY A 220 6.79 7.70 24.09
CA GLY A 220 7.60 6.95 25.07
C GLY A 220 6.81 5.94 25.92
N ASN A 221 5.51 6.04 25.98
CA ASN A 221 4.64 5.18 26.79
C ASN A 221 4.17 3.95 25.98
N GLN A 222 4.05 2.82 26.66
CA GLN A 222 3.39 1.64 26.13
C GLN A 222 1.91 1.70 26.50
N ILE A 223 1.06 1.58 25.50
CA ILE A 223 -0.40 1.68 25.63
C ILE A 223 -0.98 0.36 25.12
N GLN A 224 -2.00 -0.14 25.80
CA GLN A 224 -2.78 -1.30 25.40
C GLN A 224 -4.22 -0.86 25.13
N GLU A 225 -4.74 -1.24 23.96
CA GLU A 225 -6.10 -0.97 23.55
C GLU A 225 -6.84 -2.28 23.25
N VAL A 226 -8.03 -2.40 23.80
CA VAL A 226 -8.88 -3.59 23.62
C VAL A 226 -9.77 -3.42 22.41
N ALA A 227 -9.77 -4.42 21.53
CA ALA A 227 -10.66 -4.47 20.39
C ALA A 227 -11.93 -5.25 20.71
N SER A 228 -13.08 -4.59 20.67
CA SER A 228 -14.39 -5.23 20.94
C SER A 228 -14.87 -6.12 19.79
N LYS A 229 -14.39 -5.89 18.56
CA LYS A 229 -14.76 -6.65 17.36
C LYS A 229 -13.57 -7.31 16.71
N GLU A 230 -12.67 -6.53 16.10
CA GLU A 230 -11.59 -7.02 15.27
C GLU A 230 -10.35 -6.15 15.39
N VAL A 231 -9.19 -6.77 15.13
CA VAL A 231 -7.91 -6.10 14.87
C VAL A 231 -7.56 -6.30 13.41
N LEU A 232 -7.42 -5.20 12.66
CA LEU A 232 -7.13 -5.20 11.23
C LEU A 232 -5.66 -4.84 10.98
N VAL A 233 -4.85 -5.81 10.60
CA VAL A 233 -3.43 -5.62 10.35
C VAL A 233 -3.23 -5.11 8.94
N CYS A 234 -2.91 -3.83 8.78
CA CYS A 234 -2.73 -3.14 7.51
C CYS A 234 -1.35 -2.47 7.39
N ALA A 235 -0.32 -3.06 8.00
CA ALA A 235 1.02 -2.48 8.08
C ALA A 235 1.88 -2.68 6.81
N GLY A 236 1.31 -3.25 5.76
CA GLY A 236 1.97 -3.50 4.48
C GLY A 236 2.73 -4.83 4.43
N LYS A 237 3.23 -5.17 3.24
CA LYS A 237 3.79 -6.51 2.94
C LYS A 237 5.03 -6.89 3.78
N VAL A 238 5.76 -5.91 4.32
CA VAL A 238 6.93 -6.16 5.18
C VAL A 238 6.53 -6.25 6.64
N GLN A 239 5.73 -5.29 7.11
CA GLN A 239 5.49 -5.15 8.55
C GLN A 239 4.27 -5.91 9.04
N SER A 240 3.30 -6.25 8.17
CA SER A 240 2.17 -7.10 8.59
C SER A 240 2.63 -8.48 9.02
N PRO A 241 3.47 -9.22 8.23
CA PRO A 241 4.02 -10.48 8.70
C PRO A 241 4.94 -10.30 9.93
N GLN A 242 5.75 -9.24 9.98
CA GLN A 242 6.56 -8.94 11.16
C GLN A 242 5.70 -8.78 12.42
N LEU A 243 4.59 -8.07 12.31
CA LEU A 243 3.69 -7.84 13.43
C LEU A 243 3.01 -9.14 13.88
N LEU A 244 2.64 -10.02 12.95
CA LEU A 244 2.15 -11.36 13.29
C LEU A 244 3.21 -12.16 14.02
N GLN A 245 4.45 -12.18 13.54
CA GLN A 245 5.55 -12.86 14.20
C GLN A 245 5.81 -12.32 15.61
N LEU A 246 5.86 -11.00 15.78
CA LEU A 246 5.98 -10.36 17.11
C LEU A 246 4.80 -10.66 18.04
N SER A 247 3.68 -11.11 17.47
CA SER A 247 2.49 -11.56 18.22
C SER A 247 2.46 -13.07 18.47
N GLY A 248 3.56 -13.78 18.20
CA GLY A 248 3.67 -15.23 18.40
C GLY A 248 3.04 -16.08 17.29
N ILE A 249 2.75 -15.50 16.12
CA ILE A 249 2.15 -16.20 14.97
C ILE A 249 3.20 -16.35 13.85
N GLY A 250 3.67 -17.58 13.60
CA GLY A 250 4.69 -17.82 12.59
C GLY A 250 5.33 -19.20 12.71
N ASN A 251 6.47 -19.38 12.01
CA ASN A 251 7.24 -20.61 12.10
C ASN A 251 7.88 -20.75 13.49
N PRO A 252 7.63 -21.85 14.24
CA PRO A 252 8.10 -22.03 15.62
C PRO A 252 9.62 -21.95 15.76
N VAL A 253 10.36 -22.53 14.81
CA VAL A 253 11.84 -22.54 14.86
C VAL A 253 12.37 -21.12 14.67
N HIS A 254 11.80 -20.38 13.72
CA HIS A 254 12.19 -18.99 13.50
C HIS A 254 11.89 -18.12 14.71
N LEU A 255 10.67 -18.22 15.25
CA LEU A 255 10.25 -17.43 16.42
C LEU A 255 11.12 -17.70 17.65
N ASN A 256 11.40 -18.98 17.94
CA ASN A 256 12.28 -19.35 19.05
C ASN A 256 13.72 -18.81 18.87
N ASN A 257 14.23 -18.78 17.64
CA ASN A 257 15.58 -18.24 17.34
C ASN A 257 15.69 -16.72 17.57
N VAL A 258 14.56 -16.01 17.69
CA VAL A 258 14.50 -14.57 17.96
C VAL A 258 13.81 -14.26 19.29
N ASP A 259 13.78 -15.23 20.21
CA ASP A 259 13.22 -15.11 21.57
C ASP A 259 11.75 -14.69 21.61
N VAL A 260 10.96 -15.11 20.62
CA VAL A 260 9.50 -14.91 20.57
C VAL A 260 8.81 -16.25 20.82
N GLU A 261 7.94 -16.30 21.83
CA GLU A 261 7.11 -17.46 22.11
C GLU A 261 6.14 -17.72 20.94
N CYS A 262 6.11 -18.97 20.44
CA CYS A 262 5.18 -19.36 19.39
C CYS A 262 3.80 -19.71 20.00
N LEU A 263 2.83 -18.84 19.84
CA LEU A 263 1.45 -19.07 20.26
C LEU A 263 0.65 -19.86 19.21
N HIS A 264 0.90 -19.56 17.92
CA HIS A 264 0.24 -20.20 16.78
C HIS A 264 1.22 -20.54 15.68
N PRO A 265 1.55 -21.83 15.49
CA PRO A 265 2.36 -22.28 14.37
C PRO A 265 1.67 -21.95 13.02
N LEU A 266 2.35 -21.16 12.19
CA LEU A 266 1.89 -20.79 10.85
C LEU A 266 3.11 -20.52 9.97
N ASP A 267 3.63 -21.54 9.33
CA ASP A 267 4.92 -21.49 8.62
C ASP A 267 4.98 -20.49 7.48
N GLY A 268 3.83 -20.19 6.85
CA GLY A 268 3.77 -19.27 5.73
C GLY A 268 3.96 -17.77 6.09
N VAL A 269 3.91 -17.42 7.38
CA VAL A 269 4.04 -16.00 7.78
C VAL A 269 5.46 -15.50 7.53
N GLY A 270 5.58 -14.48 6.70
CA GLY A 270 6.86 -13.89 6.31
C GLY A 270 7.61 -14.66 5.22
N GLN A 271 7.02 -15.73 4.67
CA GLN A 271 7.61 -16.51 3.59
C GLN A 271 7.08 -16.09 2.22
N ASN A 272 7.79 -16.52 1.16
CA ASN A 272 7.38 -16.34 -0.24
C ASN A 272 7.09 -14.89 -0.64
N LEU A 273 7.82 -13.93 -0.08
CA LEU A 273 7.72 -12.55 -0.50
C LEU A 273 8.11 -12.42 -1.97
N GLN A 274 7.22 -11.87 -2.77
CA GLN A 274 7.42 -11.60 -4.20
C GLN A 274 7.26 -10.11 -4.47
N ASP A 275 8.04 -9.59 -5.41
CA ASP A 275 7.89 -8.22 -5.91
C ASP A 275 8.09 -8.21 -7.43
N HIS A 276 7.42 -7.29 -8.12
CA HIS A 276 7.57 -7.14 -9.56
C HIS A 276 8.93 -6.52 -9.88
N LEU A 277 9.59 -7.06 -10.91
CA LEU A 277 10.80 -6.45 -11.45
C LEU A 277 10.46 -5.08 -12.03
N ASN A 278 11.26 -4.10 -11.67
CA ASN A 278 11.16 -2.74 -12.20
C ASN A 278 12.53 -2.27 -12.64
N ILE A 279 12.59 -1.68 -13.82
CA ILE A 279 13.79 -1.06 -14.38
C ILE A 279 13.45 0.39 -14.72
N VAL A 280 14.33 1.28 -14.36
CA VAL A 280 14.25 2.69 -14.76
C VAL A 280 15.29 2.91 -15.85
N VAL A 281 14.86 3.38 -17.00
CA VAL A 281 15.70 3.69 -18.19
C VAL A 281 15.68 5.18 -18.47
#